data_faf9b5e2d95c57eb697da4d8548d4884
#
_entry.id   faf9b5e2d95c57eb697da4d8548d4884
#
_cell.length_a   1.000
_cell.length_b   1.000
_cell.length_c   1.000
_cell.angle_alpha   90.00
_cell.angle_beta   90.00
_cell.angle_gamma   90.00
#
_symmetry.space_group_name_H-M   'P 1'
#
loop_
_entity.id
_entity.type
_entity.pdbx_description
1 polymer ?
#
loop_
_entity_poly.entity_id
_entity_poly.type
_entity_poly.pdbx_seq_one_letter_code
_entity_poly.pdbx_strand_id
1 'polypeptide(L)'
;YLYTIPLTVLFCNVSNSINNKITYAKSCGTYCKTKKTKKTKRKLISVILPSGLEIFLNKHSKAYIGKNENLKVNELVEGKWGFSFYKKKSIAVRGVAMNPVDHPNGGRTKTVKPEKSP
;
A
#
# COMPACT_ATOMS: atom_id res chain seq x y z
N TYR A 1 2.31 0.21 -20.07
CA TYR A 1 3.54 -0.36 -19.52
C TYR A 1 4.46 0.75 -18.98
N LEU A 2 5.33 0.42 -18.00
CA LEU A 2 6.23 1.42 -17.41
C LEU A 2 7.18 2.07 -18.42
N TYR A 3 7.61 1.35 -19.44
CA TYR A 3 8.53 1.88 -20.45
C TYR A 3 7.90 2.95 -21.37
N THR A 4 6.57 2.99 -21.47
CA THR A 4 5.85 3.98 -22.29
C THR A 4 5.51 5.26 -21.53
N ILE A 5 5.69 5.27 -20.19
CA ILE A 5 5.33 6.42 -19.35
C ILE A 5 6.49 7.43 -19.32
N PRO A 6 6.25 8.69 -19.71
CA PRO A 6 7.27 9.75 -19.60
C PRO A 6 7.68 10.01 -18.14
N LEU A 7 8.90 10.50 -17.94
CA LEU A 7 9.47 10.77 -16.61
C LEU A 7 8.69 11.79 -15.76
N THR A 8 7.99 12.70 -16.42
CA THR A 8 7.22 13.79 -15.78
C THR A 8 5.82 13.35 -15.35
N VAL A 9 5.33 12.22 -15.86
CA VAL A 9 3.96 11.75 -15.63
C VAL A 9 3.88 10.94 -14.33
N LEU A 10 2.85 11.24 -13.54
CA LEU A 10 2.50 10.48 -12.35
C LEU A 10 1.69 9.26 -12.74
N PHE A 11 1.86 8.18 -11.99
CA PHE A 11 1.11 6.94 -12.21
C PHE A 11 0.85 6.21 -10.88
N CYS A 12 -0.13 5.34 -10.87
CA CYS A 12 -0.55 4.59 -9.69
C CYS A 12 -0.85 3.13 -10.02
N ASN A 13 -1.25 2.34 -9.05
CA ASN A 13 -1.68 0.94 -9.21
C ASN A 13 -0.65 0.09 -9.98
N VAL A 14 0.60 0.12 -9.53
CA VAL A 14 1.71 -0.51 -10.23
C VAL A 14 1.79 -2.01 -9.92
N SER A 15 1.95 -2.83 -10.97
CA SER A 15 2.21 -4.25 -10.81
C SER A 15 3.71 -4.53 -10.58
N ASN A 16 4.02 -5.50 -9.71
CA ASN A 16 5.40 -5.92 -9.48
C ASN A 16 5.94 -6.83 -10.60
N SER A 17 5.06 -7.51 -11.30
CA SER A 17 5.42 -8.49 -12.32
C SER A 17 4.52 -8.39 -13.54
N ILE A 18 4.90 -9.13 -14.60
CA ILE A 18 4.12 -9.26 -15.82
C ILE A 18 2.72 -9.85 -15.56
N ASN A 19 2.53 -10.58 -14.46
CA ASN A 19 1.28 -11.26 -14.09
C ASN A 19 0.14 -10.35 -13.61
N ASN A 20 0.22 -9.05 -13.82
CA ASN A 20 -0.85 -8.07 -13.60
C ASN A 20 -1.34 -7.86 -12.16
N LYS A 21 -0.80 -8.54 -11.16
CA LYS A 21 -1.18 -8.29 -9.76
C LYS A 21 -0.67 -6.91 -9.32
N ILE A 22 -1.59 -6.00 -9.06
CA ILE A 22 -1.28 -4.66 -8.56
C ILE A 22 -0.70 -4.78 -7.14
N THR A 23 0.49 -4.23 -6.93
CA THR A 23 1.22 -4.35 -5.67
C THR A 23 1.46 -3.00 -5.03
N TYR A 24 1.80 -1.96 -5.80
CA TYR A 24 2.23 -0.66 -5.29
C TYR A 24 1.25 0.46 -5.60
N ALA A 25 1.24 1.50 -4.76
CA ALA A 25 0.45 2.73 -4.88
C ALA A 25 -1.05 2.45 -5.11
N LYS A 26 -1.67 1.63 -4.25
CA LYS A 26 -3.10 1.29 -4.30
C LYS A 26 -3.97 2.19 -3.43
N SER A 27 -3.42 2.75 -2.37
CA SER A 27 -4.18 3.56 -1.40
C SER A 27 -4.65 4.88 -2.02
N CYS A 28 -5.72 5.42 -1.45
CA CYS A 28 -6.27 6.72 -1.86
C CYS A 28 -5.19 7.80 -1.85
N GLY A 29 -5.18 8.64 -2.88
CA GLY A 29 -4.24 9.76 -3.02
C GLY A 29 -2.81 9.40 -3.40
N THR A 30 -2.44 8.11 -3.44
CA THR A 30 -1.07 7.70 -3.72
C THR A 30 -0.72 7.72 -5.20
N TYR A 31 0.54 7.97 -5.48
CA TYR A 31 1.12 7.95 -6.81
C TYR A 31 2.60 7.58 -6.77
N CYS A 32 3.13 7.17 -7.89
CA CYS A 32 4.54 6.89 -8.13
C CYS A 32 5.09 7.83 -9.20
N LYS A 33 6.42 7.95 -9.25
CA LYS A 33 7.18 8.67 -10.29
C LYS A 33 8.28 7.78 -10.82
N THR A 34 8.62 7.90 -12.10
CA THR A 34 9.85 7.32 -12.64
C THR A 34 11.04 8.23 -12.32
N LYS A 35 12.20 7.62 -12.08
CA LYS A 35 13.46 8.34 -11.90
C LYS A 35 14.43 7.96 -13.02
N LYS A 36 15.04 8.95 -13.66
CA LYS A 36 16.11 8.73 -14.63
C LYS A 36 17.37 8.34 -13.89
N THR A 37 17.82 7.11 -14.02
CA THR A 37 19.08 6.63 -13.43
C THR A 37 20.07 6.30 -14.54
N LYS A 38 21.32 6.73 -14.37
CA LYS A 38 22.42 6.44 -15.32
C LYS A 38 22.77 4.95 -15.40
N LYS A 39 22.34 4.15 -14.40
CA LYS A 39 22.68 2.73 -14.22
C LYS A 39 21.52 1.76 -14.43
N THR A 40 20.45 2.15 -15.12
CA THR A 40 19.34 1.21 -15.39
C THR A 40 19.80 0.10 -16.31
N LYS A 41 19.75 -1.13 -15.80
CA LYS A 41 19.87 -2.32 -16.67
C LYS A 41 18.75 -2.24 -17.71
N ARG A 42 19.03 -2.62 -18.96
CA ARG A 42 18.11 -2.50 -20.12
C ARG A 42 16.67 -3.01 -19.89
N LYS A 43 16.44 -3.83 -18.85
CA LYS A 43 15.13 -4.45 -18.55
C LYS A 43 14.40 -3.86 -17.33
N LEU A 44 15.05 -2.96 -16.55
CA LEU A 44 14.51 -2.43 -15.31
C LEU A 44 14.32 -0.92 -15.38
N ILE A 45 13.29 -0.42 -14.71
CA ILE A 45 12.99 1.01 -14.56
C ILE A 45 12.97 1.33 -13.07
N SER A 46 13.61 2.43 -12.68
CA SER A 46 13.57 2.94 -11.33
C SER A 46 12.27 3.69 -11.09
N VAL A 47 11.56 3.33 -10.03
CA VAL A 47 10.30 3.90 -9.61
C VAL A 47 10.41 4.38 -8.17
N ILE A 48 10.00 5.61 -7.91
CA ILE A 48 9.89 6.18 -6.57
C ILE A 48 8.46 5.91 -6.07
N LEU A 49 8.35 5.18 -4.96
CA LEU A 49 7.09 4.88 -4.29
C LEU A 49 6.58 6.08 -3.48
N PRO A 50 5.30 6.07 -3.03
CA PRO A 50 4.75 7.11 -2.16
C PRO A 50 5.51 7.30 -0.84
N SER A 51 6.18 6.26 -0.36
CA SER A 51 7.05 6.32 0.83
C SER A 51 8.40 7.02 0.61
N GLY A 52 8.72 7.37 -0.64
CA GLY A 52 10.05 7.87 -1.03
C GLY A 52 11.06 6.78 -1.38
N LEU A 53 10.74 5.51 -1.12
CA LEU A 53 11.61 4.39 -1.45
C LEU A 53 11.75 4.23 -2.97
N GLU A 54 12.98 4.05 -3.43
CA GLU A 54 13.30 3.77 -4.82
C GLU A 54 13.40 2.26 -5.04
N ILE A 55 12.60 1.74 -5.97
CA ILE A 55 12.62 0.32 -6.37
C ILE A 55 12.85 0.17 -7.86
N PHE A 56 13.39 -0.98 -8.25
CA PHE A 56 13.59 -1.35 -9.65
C PHE A 56 12.53 -2.35 -10.08
N LEU A 57 11.73 -1.98 -11.06
CA LEU A 57 10.66 -2.81 -11.61
C LEU A 57 10.95 -3.17 -13.07
N ASN A 58 10.35 -4.26 -13.53
CA ASN A 58 10.44 -4.67 -14.92
C ASN A 58 9.77 -3.61 -15.82
N LYS A 59 10.39 -3.24 -16.94
CA LYS A 59 9.85 -2.29 -17.91
C LYS A 59 8.48 -2.68 -18.45
N HIS A 60 8.15 -3.99 -18.47
CA HIS A 60 6.85 -4.52 -18.89
C HIS A 60 5.80 -4.57 -17.76
N SER A 61 6.13 -4.13 -16.55
CA SER A 61 5.13 -3.95 -15.51
C SER A 61 4.08 -2.94 -15.93
N LYS A 62 2.82 -3.19 -15.55
CA LYS A 62 1.68 -2.31 -15.87
C LYS A 62 1.44 -1.30 -14.77
N ALA A 63 0.96 -0.13 -15.14
CA ALA A 63 0.54 0.92 -14.23
C ALA A 63 -0.60 1.73 -14.84
N TYR A 64 -1.37 2.43 -14.02
CA TYR A 64 -2.39 3.38 -14.45
C TYR A 64 -1.82 4.80 -14.39
N ILE A 65 -2.04 5.60 -15.42
CA ILE A 65 -1.61 6.99 -15.47
C ILE A 65 -2.49 7.83 -14.55
N GLY A 66 -1.88 8.68 -13.73
CA GLY A 66 -2.57 9.59 -12.81
C GLY A 66 -2.34 9.26 -11.34
N LYS A 67 -3.21 9.79 -10.48
CA LYS A 67 -3.23 9.57 -9.02
C LYS A 67 -4.49 8.82 -8.64
N ASN A 68 -4.43 8.06 -7.55
CA ASN A 68 -5.64 7.49 -6.97
C ASN A 68 -6.55 8.59 -6.41
N GLU A 69 -7.84 8.44 -6.62
CA GLU A 69 -8.89 9.33 -6.13
C GLU A 69 -9.03 9.34 -4.60
N ASN A 70 -9.94 10.17 -4.09
CA ASN A 70 -10.30 10.29 -2.69
C ASN A 70 -9.13 10.75 -1.78
N LEU A 71 -8.48 11.86 -2.18
CA LEU A 71 -7.35 12.46 -1.49
C LEU A 71 -7.64 12.77 -0.01
N LYS A 72 -8.88 13.17 0.30
CA LYS A 72 -9.31 13.61 1.63
C LYS A 72 -9.83 12.47 2.53
N VAL A 73 -9.63 11.22 2.17
CA VAL A 73 -10.12 10.08 2.97
C VAL A 73 -9.61 10.10 4.41
N ASN A 74 -8.40 10.60 4.64
CA ASN A 74 -7.78 10.68 5.96
C ASN A 74 -8.33 11.85 6.82
N GLU A 75 -8.97 12.83 6.19
CA GLU A 75 -9.61 13.96 6.87
C GLU A 75 -11.05 13.64 7.29
N LEU A 76 -11.61 12.54 6.76
CA LEU A 76 -12.97 12.13 7.03
C LEU A 76 -13.10 11.53 8.44
N VAL A 77 -13.82 12.22 9.31
CA VAL A 77 -14.17 11.72 10.65
C VAL A 77 -15.53 11.05 10.58
N GLU A 78 -15.56 9.75 10.87
CA GLU A 78 -16.80 8.93 10.81
C GLU A 78 -17.59 8.97 12.13
N GLY A 79 -17.39 9.89 13.03
CA GLY A 79 -18.10 10.21 14.27
C GLY A 79 -18.71 9.03 15.07
N LYS A 80 -19.58 8.24 14.46
CA LYS A 80 -20.29 7.11 15.11
C LYS A 80 -19.91 5.77 14.50
N TRP A 81 -19.83 4.72 15.32
CA TRP A 81 -19.53 3.36 14.86
C TRP A 81 -20.56 2.83 13.82
N GLY A 82 -21.83 3.19 13.94
CA GLY A 82 -22.86 2.81 12.95
C GLY A 82 -22.52 3.18 11.51
N PHE A 83 -21.76 4.25 11.29
CA PHE A 83 -21.28 4.63 9.96
C PHE A 83 -20.32 3.57 9.38
N SER A 84 -19.43 3.03 10.19
CA SER A 84 -18.51 1.96 9.78
C SER A 84 -19.26 0.66 9.50
N PHE A 85 -20.29 0.36 10.28
CA PHE A 85 -21.16 -0.80 10.08
C PHE A 85 -21.91 -0.73 8.73
N TYR A 86 -22.52 0.39 8.39
CA TYR A 86 -23.19 0.58 7.09
C TYR A 86 -22.21 0.46 5.91
N LYS A 87 -20.95 0.83 6.09
CA LYS A 87 -19.89 0.64 5.09
C LYS A 87 -19.35 -0.80 5.03
N LYS A 88 -19.97 -1.74 5.74
CA LYS A 88 -19.53 -3.15 5.85
C LYS A 88 -18.08 -3.29 6.36
N LYS A 89 -17.59 -2.35 7.15
CA LYS A 89 -16.32 -2.47 7.83
C LYS A 89 -16.50 -3.37 9.06
N SER A 90 -15.76 -4.47 9.13
CA SER A 90 -15.72 -5.32 10.32
C SER A 90 -14.97 -4.64 11.47
N ILE A 91 -15.33 -4.98 12.68
CA ILE A 91 -14.62 -4.53 13.88
C ILE A 91 -13.27 -5.26 13.92
N ALA A 92 -12.19 -4.52 14.04
CA ALA A 92 -10.86 -5.07 14.29
C ALA A 92 -10.55 -4.99 15.79
N VAL A 93 -10.54 -6.14 16.45
CA VAL A 93 -10.14 -6.25 17.85
C VAL A 93 -8.63 -6.48 17.92
N ARG A 94 -7.96 -5.76 18.82
CA ARG A 94 -6.50 -5.96 19.03
C ARG A 94 -6.25 -7.34 19.67
N GLY A 95 -5.22 -8.05 19.19
CA GLY A 95 -4.84 -9.37 19.74
C GLY A 95 -4.57 -9.37 21.23
N VAL A 96 -4.04 -8.27 21.78
CA VAL A 96 -3.81 -8.08 23.24
C VAL A 96 -5.11 -8.10 24.06
N ALA A 97 -6.23 -7.69 23.44
CA ALA A 97 -7.56 -7.68 24.11
C ALA A 97 -8.26 -9.04 24.03
N MET A 98 -7.68 -10.01 23.36
CA MET A 98 -8.23 -11.36 23.19
C MET A 98 -7.74 -12.30 24.29
N ASN A 99 -8.38 -13.47 24.38
CA ASN A 99 -7.93 -14.56 25.24
C ASN A 99 -6.74 -15.30 24.61
N PRO A 100 -5.95 -16.05 25.41
CA PRO A 100 -4.79 -16.81 24.88
C PRO A 100 -5.14 -17.83 23.80
N VAL A 101 -6.36 -18.37 23.81
CA VAL A 101 -6.84 -19.32 22.81
C VAL A 101 -7.07 -18.66 21.45
N ASP A 102 -7.46 -17.39 21.43
CA ASP A 102 -7.86 -16.67 20.22
C ASP A 102 -6.70 -15.96 19.52
N HIS A 103 -5.65 -15.59 20.27
CA HIS A 103 -4.51 -14.87 19.71
C HIS A 103 -3.22 -15.09 20.52
N PRO A 104 -2.03 -15.21 19.86
CA PRO A 104 -0.75 -15.40 20.55
C PRO A 104 -0.39 -14.30 21.55
N ASN A 105 -0.89 -13.07 21.35
CA ASN A 105 -0.71 -11.94 22.24
C ASN A 105 -1.80 -11.80 23.32
N GLY A 106 -2.77 -12.70 23.34
CA GLY A 106 -3.88 -12.71 24.30
C GLY A 106 -3.46 -13.08 25.72
N GLY A 107 -4.36 -12.79 26.69
CA GLY A 107 -4.18 -13.14 28.09
C GLY A 107 -3.19 -12.26 28.84
N ARG A 108 -2.86 -11.07 28.34
CA ARG A 108 -1.99 -10.09 29.01
C ARG A 108 -2.66 -8.74 29.16
N THR A 109 -2.28 -8.04 30.23
CA THR A 109 -2.64 -6.65 30.44
C THR A 109 -1.54 -5.75 29.90
N LYS A 110 -1.88 -4.84 28.98
CA LYS A 110 -1.08 -3.69 28.48
C LYS A 110 0.07 -3.94 27.51
N THR A 111 0.75 -5.09 27.48
CA THR A 111 1.93 -5.25 26.60
C THR A 111 1.83 -6.45 25.66
N VAL A 112 2.34 -6.29 24.44
CA VAL A 112 2.49 -7.37 23.46
C VAL A 112 3.66 -8.27 23.87
N LYS A 113 3.55 -9.59 23.65
CA LYS A 113 4.67 -10.51 23.84
C LYS A 113 5.75 -10.22 22.79
N PRO A 114 6.99 -9.86 23.18
CA PRO A 114 8.00 -9.40 22.23
C PRO A 114 8.51 -10.49 21.27
N GLU A 115 8.31 -11.76 21.62
CA GLU A 115 8.93 -12.91 20.93
C GLU A 115 8.01 -13.63 19.97
N LYS A 116 6.74 -13.22 19.82
CA LYS A 116 5.78 -13.91 18.95
C LYS A 116 5.09 -12.92 18.01
N SER A 117 5.24 -13.18 16.72
CA SER A 117 4.40 -12.55 15.69
C SER A 117 3.03 -13.23 15.66
N PRO A 118 1.94 -12.47 15.40
CA PRO A 118 0.63 -13.07 15.16
C PRO A 118 0.62 -13.88 13.85
#